data_4670ecc4a15b3efdcb2fb4b3c6afdc57
#
_entry.id   4670ecc4a15b3efdcb2fb4b3c6afdc57
#
_cell.length_a   1.000
_cell.length_b   1.000
_cell.length_c   1.000
_cell.angle_alpha   90.00
_cell.angle_beta   90.00
_cell.angle_gamma   90.00
#
_symmetry.space_group_name_H-M   'P 1'
#
loop_
_entity.id
_entity.type
_entity.pdbx_description
1 polymer ?
#
loop_
_entity_poly.entity_id
_entity_poly.type
_entity_poly.pdbx_seq_one_letter_code
_entity_poly.pdbx_strand_id
1 'polypeptide(L)'
;MNPVHTSSAIKKRVFIVGTARSGTTLVQSMLASHTSVFSPPETHFFRRTIPKRLWMRPSKWYGKSEIETIRRLLKKIGYNDLSALLPRFTFDTSKWVESLINIIDQMCIRENKNIWLEKTPLHLYYIDLITSVEPETVFVHVLRRGEDVIASLYDVSRKYPEYFSGPQSINRCIYLWKKNLRISSKYIGKNNHVHVLYEKLVSRPEEILRKTCKVIGLDFSTDMLNYTHKAQAVQLTEEKWKLSNIKPLQKSSKFKKVFTKKQQAYIRHILRNDSLSRFNN
;
A
#
# COMPACT_ATOMS: atom_id res chain seq x y z
N MET A 1 31.23 -14.02 4.57
CA MET A 1 30.16 -14.79 3.89
C MET A 1 29.58 -13.89 2.82
N ASN A 2 29.73 -14.26 1.56
CA ASN A 2 29.14 -13.50 0.43
C ASN A 2 27.62 -13.50 0.57
N PRO A 3 26.94 -12.39 0.23
CA PRO A 3 25.49 -12.39 0.16
C PRO A 3 25.06 -13.35 -0.97
N VAL A 4 24.46 -14.46 -0.59
CA VAL A 4 23.82 -15.36 -1.53
C VAL A 4 22.74 -14.56 -2.23
N HIS A 5 22.87 -14.34 -3.54
CA HIS A 5 21.83 -13.77 -4.38
C HIS A 5 20.62 -14.72 -4.36
N THR A 6 19.69 -14.52 -3.44
CA THR A 6 18.42 -15.25 -3.31
C THR A 6 17.38 -14.84 -4.36
N SER A 7 17.80 -14.12 -5.39
CA SER A 7 16.94 -13.60 -6.47
C SER A 7 16.15 -14.69 -7.21
N SER A 8 16.62 -15.95 -7.22
CA SER A 8 15.96 -17.05 -7.93
C SER A 8 14.74 -17.63 -7.20
N ALA A 9 14.62 -17.44 -5.88
CA ALA A 9 13.53 -18.01 -5.07
C ALA A 9 12.25 -17.18 -5.13
N ILE A 10 12.33 -15.86 -5.36
CA ILE A 10 11.18 -14.95 -5.41
C ILE A 10 10.78 -14.69 -6.86
N LYS A 11 9.60 -15.17 -7.25
CA LYS A 11 9.05 -14.97 -8.60
C LYS A 11 8.54 -13.59 -8.84
N LYS A 12 7.83 -12.99 -7.86
CA LYS A 12 7.24 -11.64 -7.99
C LYS A 12 7.22 -10.89 -6.67
N ARG A 13 7.54 -9.60 -6.79
CA ARG A 13 7.46 -8.59 -5.74
C ARG A 13 6.35 -7.61 -6.06
N VAL A 14 5.35 -7.48 -5.18
CA VAL A 14 4.15 -6.68 -5.45
C VAL A 14 3.94 -5.65 -4.34
N PHE A 15 3.80 -4.39 -4.72
CA PHE A 15 3.38 -3.33 -3.80
C PHE A 15 1.95 -2.87 -4.09
N ILE A 16 1.09 -2.89 -3.07
CA ILE A 16 -0.22 -2.23 -3.13
C ILE A 16 -0.07 -0.81 -2.60
N VAL A 17 -0.33 0.15 -3.47
CA VAL A 17 -0.15 1.58 -3.20
C VAL A 17 -1.43 2.38 -3.46
N GLY A 18 -1.49 3.60 -2.97
CA GLY A 18 -2.63 4.49 -3.21
C GLY A 18 -2.88 5.48 -2.08
N THR A 19 -4.06 6.08 -2.07
CA THR A 19 -4.48 6.91 -0.94
C THR A 19 -4.94 6.02 0.21
N ALA A 20 -4.53 6.32 1.44
CA ALA A 20 -5.12 5.67 2.60
C ALA A 20 -6.66 5.78 2.53
N ARG A 21 -7.38 4.72 2.92
CA ARG A 21 -8.85 4.63 2.87
C ARG A 21 -9.47 4.41 1.47
N SER A 22 -8.65 4.12 0.46
CA SER A 22 -9.13 3.75 -0.88
C SER A 22 -9.54 2.28 -1.04
N GLY A 23 -9.42 1.45 -0.01
CA GLY A 23 -9.73 0.02 -0.07
C GLY A 23 -8.49 -0.87 -0.32
N THR A 24 -7.28 -0.36 -0.06
CA THR A 24 -6.02 -1.11 -0.21
C THR A 24 -5.98 -2.39 0.63
N THR A 25 -6.57 -2.38 1.84
CA THR A 25 -6.69 -3.59 2.68
C THR A 25 -7.60 -4.65 2.05
N LEU A 26 -8.69 -4.26 1.38
CA LEU A 26 -9.55 -5.19 0.66
C LEU A 26 -8.79 -5.89 -0.47
N VAL A 27 -8.10 -5.12 -1.31
CA VAL A 27 -7.29 -5.67 -2.41
C VAL A 27 -6.20 -6.59 -1.86
N GLN A 28 -5.52 -6.19 -0.77
CA GLN A 28 -4.54 -7.02 -0.07
C GLN A 28 -5.15 -8.34 0.38
N SER A 29 -6.28 -8.31 1.07
CA SER A 29 -6.93 -9.52 1.60
C SER A 29 -7.36 -10.48 0.49
N MET A 30 -7.90 -9.94 -0.61
CA MET A 30 -8.29 -10.74 -1.77
C MET A 30 -7.09 -11.43 -2.41
N LEU A 31 -6.03 -10.68 -2.76
CA LEU A 31 -4.83 -11.23 -3.39
C LEU A 31 -4.05 -12.17 -2.43
N ALA A 32 -3.99 -11.85 -1.14
CA ALA A 32 -3.32 -12.67 -0.13
C ALA A 32 -4.06 -13.99 0.19
N SER A 33 -5.30 -14.16 -0.28
CA SER A 33 -6.02 -15.43 -0.18
C SER A 33 -5.50 -16.49 -1.16
N HIS A 34 -4.68 -16.11 -2.14
CA HIS A 34 -4.02 -17.06 -3.02
C HIS A 34 -2.92 -17.82 -2.29
N THR A 35 -2.85 -19.15 -2.49
CA THR A 35 -1.95 -20.05 -1.77
C THR A 35 -0.46 -19.77 -1.98
N SER A 36 -0.06 -19.23 -3.12
CA SER A 36 1.33 -18.88 -3.43
C SER A 36 1.76 -17.50 -2.92
N VAL A 37 0.84 -16.70 -2.35
CA VAL A 37 1.11 -15.33 -1.95
C VAL A 37 1.36 -15.23 -0.45
N PHE A 38 2.46 -14.60 -0.08
CA PHE A 38 2.76 -14.11 1.25
C PHE A 38 2.40 -12.63 1.35
N SER A 39 1.76 -12.20 2.42
CA SER A 39 1.48 -10.78 2.64
C SER A 39 1.62 -10.44 4.13
N PRO A 40 2.67 -9.70 4.50
CA PRO A 40 2.82 -9.22 5.86
C PRO A 40 1.82 -8.09 6.17
N PRO A 41 1.63 -7.74 7.45
CA PRO A 41 1.04 -6.46 7.84
C PRO A 41 1.82 -5.28 7.25
N GLU A 42 1.25 -4.06 7.30
CA GLU A 42 1.93 -2.85 6.77
C GLU A 42 3.32 -2.69 7.37
N THR A 43 4.36 -2.78 6.53
CA THR A 43 5.75 -2.67 7.00
C THR A 43 6.16 -1.23 7.28
N HIS A 44 5.61 -0.27 6.56
CA HIS A 44 5.99 1.15 6.62
C HIS A 44 7.48 1.42 6.39
N PHE A 45 8.28 0.48 5.93
CA PHE A 45 9.74 0.54 5.87
C PHE A 45 10.26 1.81 5.21
N PHE A 46 9.91 2.05 3.95
CA PHE A 46 10.38 3.23 3.22
C PHE A 46 9.87 4.53 3.83
N ARG A 47 8.59 4.56 4.23
CA ARG A 47 7.99 5.76 4.82
C ARG A 47 8.68 6.20 6.12
N ARG A 48 9.16 5.24 6.90
CA ARG A 48 9.73 5.50 8.23
C ARG A 48 11.21 5.86 8.19
N THR A 49 11.93 5.38 7.18
CA THR A 49 13.39 5.52 7.14
C THR A 49 13.90 6.39 5.99
N ILE A 50 13.12 6.55 4.90
CA ILE A 50 13.57 7.28 3.71
C ILE A 50 12.83 8.61 3.59
N PRO A 51 13.53 9.74 3.41
CA PRO A 51 12.89 11.03 3.18
C PRO A 51 12.00 11.02 1.94
N LYS A 52 10.82 11.63 2.03
CA LYS A 52 9.90 11.77 0.88
C LYS A 52 10.44 12.74 -0.18
N ARG A 53 11.21 13.75 0.25
CA ARG A 53 11.77 14.77 -0.63
C ARG A 53 13.02 14.22 -1.29
N LEU A 54 13.02 14.15 -2.62
CA LEU A 54 14.12 13.58 -3.42
C LEU A 54 15.47 14.21 -3.11
N TRP A 55 15.51 15.55 -2.98
CA TRP A 55 16.75 16.30 -2.72
C TRP A 55 17.38 16.02 -1.34
N MET A 56 16.62 15.45 -0.39
CA MET A 56 17.14 15.06 0.92
C MET A 56 17.76 13.67 0.93
N ARG A 57 17.59 12.87 -0.12
CA ARG A 57 18.03 11.46 -0.15
C ARG A 57 19.54 11.32 -0.31
N PRO A 58 20.22 12.11 -1.18
CA PRO A 58 21.66 11.97 -1.36
C PRO A 58 22.50 12.26 -0.11
N SER A 59 22.03 13.13 0.77
CA SER A 59 22.69 13.49 2.04
C SER A 59 22.20 12.69 3.24
N LYS A 60 21.27 11.75 3.02
CA LYS A 60 20.70 10.94 4.11
C LYS A 60 21.67 9.83 4.49
N TRP A 61 22.04 9.81 5.75
CA TRP A 61 22.72 8.69 6.39
C TRP A 61 21.71 7.74 7.02
N TYR A 62 21.86 6.45 6.71
CA TYR A 62 21.07 5.35 7.29
C TYR A 62 21.94 4.59 8.28
N GLY A 63 21.57 4.58 9.54
CA GLY A 63 22.38 4.00 10.61
C GLY A 63 21.54 3.56 11.80
N LYS A 64 22.08 3.69 13.01
CA LYS A 64 21.47 3.17 14.25
C LYS A 64 19.99 3.51 14.41
N SER A 65 19.57 4.74 14.10
CA SER A 65 18.18 5.21 14.25
C SER A 65 17.22 4.49 13.31
N GLU A 66 17.61 4.36 12.03
CA GLU A 66 16.81 3.68 11.02
C GLU A 66 16.76 2.18 11.27
N ILE A 67 17.91 1.57 11.62
CA ILE A 67 18.00 0.15 11.99
C ILE A 67 17.08 -0.15 13.17
N GLU A 68 17.12 0.65 14.24
CA GLU A 68 16.27 0.46 15.40
C GLU A 68 14.79 0.64 15.07
N THR A 69 14.47 1.56 14.15
CA THR A 69 13.11 1.74 13.65
C THR A 69 12.62 0.48 12.93
N ILE A 70 13.43 -0.09 12.02
CA ILE A 70 13.09 -1.33 11.32
C ILE A 70 13.03 -2.52 12.30
N ARG A 71 13.98 -2.64 13.23
CA ARG A 71 13.99 -3.70 14.24
C ARG A 71 12.69 -3.73 15.05
N ARG A 72 12.21 -2.56 15.51
CA ARG A 72 10.93 -2.45 16.24
C ARG A 72 9.74 -2.87 15.39
N LEU A 73 9.72 -2.51 14.10
CA LEU A 73 8.66 -2.93 13.17
C LEU A 73 8.70 -4.44 12.95
N LEU A 74 9.89 -5.01 12.72
CA LEU A 74 10.08 -6.46 12.53
C LEU A 74 9.70 -7.24 13.79
N LYS A 75 10.06 -6.74 15.00
CA LYS A 75 9.66 -7.37 16.27
C LYS A 75 8.15 -7.48 16.41
N LYS A 76 7.40 -6.45 16.00
CA LYS A 76 5.92 -6.45 16.06
C LYS A 76 5.28 -7.51 15.16
N ILE A 77 5.96 -7.92 14.09
CA ILE A 77 5.46 -8.91 13.13
C ILE A 77 6.19 -10.25 13.19
N GLY A 78 7.04 -10.47 14.22
CA GLY A 78 7.68 -11.76 14.49
C GLY A 78 8.95 -12.08 13.70
N TYR A 79 9.61 -11.08 13.08
CA TYR A 79 10.79 -11.26 12.21
C TYR A 79 12.00 -10.40 12.66
N ASN A 80 12.17 -10.17 13.97
CA ASN A 80 13.19 -9.24 14.51
C ASN A 80 14.63 -9.61 14.15
N ASP A 81 14.95 -10.87 13.97
CA ASP A 81 16.27 -11.38 13.59
C ASP A 81 16.66 -10.93 12.16
N LEU A 82 15.71 -10.74 11.25
CA LEU A 82 15.97 -10.24 9.90
C LEU A 82 16.55 -8.81 9.88
N SER A 83 16.50 -8.08 11.00
CA SER A 83 17.19 -6.79 11.10
C SER A 83 18.73 -6.92 10.95
N ALA A 84 19.30 -8.12 11.09
CA ALA A 84 20.71 -8.40 10.83
C ALA A 84 21.09 -8.26 9.33
N LEU A 85 20.13 -8.29 8.42
CA LEU A 85 20.34 -8.06 6.98
C LEU A 85 20.57 -6.59 6.63
N LEU A 86 20.30 -5.67 7.55
CA LEU A 86 20.54 -4.25 7.33
C LEU A 86 22.04 -3.94 7.44
N PRO A 87 22.59 -3.05 6.59
CA PRO A 87 23.95 -2.58 6.74
C PRO A 87 24.10 -1.81 8.07
N ARG A 88 25.26 -1.92 8.72
CA ARG A 88 25.54 -1.17 9.96
C ARG A 88 25.36 0.34 9.76
N PHE A 89 25.75 0.85 8.58
CA PHE A 89 25.46 2.19 8.09
C PHE A 89 25.64 2.25 6.58
N THR A 90 24.99 3.19 5.93
CA THR A 90 25.20 3.51 4.52
C THR A 90 24.70 4.91 4.19
N PHE A 91 25.36 5.59 3.24
CA PHE A 91 24.85 6.81 2.59
C PHE A 91 24.13 6.49 1.27
N ASP A 92 24.24 5.26 0.80
CA ASP A 92 23.62 4.80 -0.42
C ASP A 92 22.15 4.40 -0.16
N THR A 93 21.25 5.25 -0.66
CA THR A 93 19.80 5.01 -0.53
C THR A 93 19.37 3.73 -1.27
N SER A 94 20.02 3.38 -2.39
CA SER A 94 19.71 2.16 -3.14
C SER A 94 20.04 0.92 -2.34
N LYS A 95 21.24 0.85 -1.75
CA LYS A 95 21.64 -0.23 -0.86
C LYS A 95 20.69 -0.37 0.36
N TRP A 96 20.21 0.77 0.88
CA TRP A 96 19.23 0.73 1.95
C TRP A 96 17.91 0.12 1.48
N VAL A 97 17.42 0.51 0.31
CA VAL A 97 16.19 -0.04 -0.31
C VAL A 97 16.34 -1.51 -0.60
N GLU A 98 17.46 -1.95 -1.20
CA GLU A 98 17.78 -3.37 -1.44
C GLU A 98 17.68 -4.19 -0.16
N SER A 99 18.27 -3.69 0.94
CA SER A 99 18.23 -4.38 2.23
C SER A 99 16.79 -4.52 2.76
N LEU A 100 15.95 -3.49 2.60
CA LEU A 100 14.55 -3.53 3.02
C LEU A 100 13.72 -4.51 2.17
N ILE A 101 13.98 -4.58 0.86
CA ILE A 101 13.34 -5.53 -0.06
C ILE A 101 13.79 -6.95 0.29
N ASN A 102 15.09 -7.18 0.50
CA ASN A 102 15.64 -8.47 0.89
C ASN A 102 15.02 -8.99 2.21
N ILE A 103 14.74 -8.12 3.18
CA ILE A 103 14.01 -8.52 4.39
C ILE A 103 12.65 -9.11 4.04
N ILE A 104 11.89 -8.49 3.12
CA ILE A 104 10.57 -9.00 2.71
C ILE A 104 10.73 -10.31 1.92
N ASP A 105 11.76 -10.42 1.09
CA ASP A 105 12.10 -11.66 0.38
C ASP A 105 12.34 -12.81 1.38
N GLN A 106 13.16 -12.58 2.40
CA GLN A 106 13.44 -13.59 3.44
C GLN A 106 12.19 -13.96 4.26
N MET A 107 11.32 -12.99 4.56
CA MET A 107 10.03 -13.29 5.19
C MET A 107 9.19 -14.21 4.31
N CYS A 108 9.11 -13.93 3.01
CA CYS A 108 8.36 -14.73 2.04
C CYS A 108 8.90 -16.16 1.92
N ILE A 109 10.23 -16.31 1.86
CA ILE A 109 10.91 -17.60 1.79
C ILE A 109 10.63 -18.45 3.04
N ARG A 110 10.67 -17.86 4.24
CA ARG A 110 10.36 -18.54 5.51
C ARG A 110 8.94 -19.07 5.56
N GLU A 111 8.02 -18.38 4.90
CA GLU A 111 6.62 -18.83 4.77
C GLU A 111 6.41 -19.85 3.62
N ASN A 112 7.50 -20.36 3.02
CA ASN A 112 7.46 -21.28 1.87
C ASN A 112 6.64 -20.73 0.70
N LYS A 113 6.76 -19.41 0.42
CA LYS A 113 6.11 -18.72 -0.70
C LYS A 113 7.15 -18.12 -1.63
N ASN A 114 6.71 -17.77 -2.84
CA ASN A 114 7.59 -17.19 -3.86
C ASN A 114 7.03 -15.90 -4.49
N ILE A 115 5.88 -15.47 -4.06
CA ILE A 115 5.28 -14.17 -4.40
C ILE A 115 4.96 -13.46 -3.10
N TRP A 116 5.43 -12.23 -2.93
CA TRP A 116 5.01 -11.44 -1.80
C TRP A 116 4.27 -10.18 -2.23
N LEU A 117 3.42 -9.71 -1.32
CA LEU A 117 2.55 -8.58 -1.52
C LEU A 117 2.62 -7.67 -0.29
N GLU A 118 3.33 -6.56 -0.40
CA GLU A 118 3.42 -5.55 0.65
C GLU A 118 2.42 -4.43 0.42
N LYS A 119 1.67 -4.09 1.45
CA LYS A 119 0.67 -3.04 1.38
C LYS A 119 0.94 -1.95 2.41
N THR A 120 1.61 -0.91 2.00
CA THR A 120 1.66 0.38 2.67
C THR A 120 1.24 1.45 1.67
N PRO A 121 0.04 2.02 1.76
CA PRO A 121 -0.51 2.91 0.73
C PRO A 121 0.44 4.04 0.33
N LEU A 122 1.19 4.59 1.28
CA LEU A 122 2.12 5.71 1.06
C LEU A 122 3.47 5.29 0.45
N HIS A 123 3.73 4.01 0.21
CA HIS A 123 4.84 3.59 -0.65
C HIS A 123 4.67 4.10 -2.09
N LEU A 124 3.49 4.60 -2.44
CA LEU A 124 3.23 5.41 -3.63
C LEU A 124 4.27 6.51 -3.89
N TYR A 125 4.87 7.08 -2.84
CA TYR A 125 5.89 8.14 -2.97
C TYR A 125 7.30 7.61 -3.27
N TYR A 126 7.47 6.29 -3.29
CA TYR A 126 8.78 5.64 -3.43
C TYR A 126 8.85 4.72 -4.66
N ILE A 127 7.84 4.75 -5.54
CA ILE A 127 7.77 3.90 -6.73
C ILE A 127 9.05 4.02 -7.57
N ASP A 128 9.44 5.24 -7.97
CA ASP A 128 10.63 5.45 -8.81
C ASP A 128 11.90 4.90 -8.14
N LEU A 129 12.01 5.06 -6.82
CA LEU A 129 13.16 4.55 -6.07
C LEU A 129 13.14 3.02 -5.97
N ILE A 130 11.99 2.41 -5.75
CA ILE A 130 11.84 0.95 -5.72
C ILE A 130 12.16 0.38 -7.10
N THR A 131 11.59 0.97 -8.16
CA THR A 131 11.82 0.54 -9.54
C THR A 131 13.28 0.68 -9.97
N SER A 132 14.02 1.70 -9.47
CA SER A 132 15.44 1.86 -9.79
C SER A 132 16.32 0.76 -9.19
N VAL A 133 15.86 0.08 -8.15
CA VAL A 133 16.54 -1.02 -7.45
C VAL A 133 16.03 -2.38 -7.95
N GLU A 134 14.70 -2.51 -8.08
CA GLU A 134 14.00 -3.73 -8.50
C GLU A 134 13.05 -3.42 -9.67
N PRO A 135 13.55 -3.40 -10.92
CA PRO A 135 12.78 -2.99 -12.09
C PRO A 135 11.55 -3.87 -12.38
N GLU A 136 11.59 -5.15 -11.98
CA GLU A 136 10.52 -6.12 -12.20
C GLU A 136 9.40 -6.06 -11.15
N THR A 137 9.50 -5.12 -10.22
CA THR A 137 8.47 -4.92 -9.18
C THR A 137 7.14 -4.50 -9.79
N VAL A 138 6.07 -5.14 -9.34
CA VAL A 138 4.70 -4.80 -9.77
C VAL A 138 4.03 -3.88 -8.75
N PHE A 139 3.32 -2.86 -9.25
CA PHE A 139 2.57 -1.92 -8.44
C PHE A 139 1.07 -1.98 -8.72
N VAL A 140 0.29 -2.30 -7.69
CA VAL A 140 -1.17 -2.28 -7.72
C VAL A 140 -1.66 -0.96 -7.13
N HIS A 141 -2.10 -0.04 -7.97
CA HIS A 141 -2.63 1.27 -7.58
C HIS A 141 -4.11 1.16 -7.23
N VAL A 142 -4.47 1.33 -5.97
CA VAL A 142 -5.87 1.28 -5.56
C VAL A 142 -6.45 2.69 -5.52
N LEU A 143 -7.43 2.91 -6.36
CA LEU A 143 -8.11 4.20 -6.56
C LEU A 143 -9.58 4.10 -6.15
N ARG A 144 -10.11 5.18 -5.59
CA ARG A 144 -11.50 5.27 -5.14
C ARG A 144 -12.03 6.69 -5.30
N ARG A 145 -13.34 6.85 -5.46
CA ARG A 145 -13.99 8.18 -5.57
C ARG A 145 -13.55 9.12 -4.46
N GLY A 146 -13.26 10.36 -4.83
CA GLY A 146 -12.73 11.35 -3.90
C GLY A 146 -13.64 11.62 -2.71
N GLU A 147 -14.95 11.73 -2.94
CA GLU A 147 -15.93 11.96 -1.87
C GLU A 147 -15.84 10.89 -0.77
N ASP A 148 -15.73 9.61 -1.14
CA ASP A 148 -15.69 8.51 -0.18
C ASP A 148 -14.37 8.48 0.60
N VAL A 149 -13.24 8.75 -0.09
CA VAL A 149 -11.91 8.78 0.54
C VAL A 149 -11.80 9.96 1.49
N ILE A 150 -12.22 11.16 1.06
CA ILE A 150 -12.17 12.38 1.85
C ILE A 150 -13.04 12.23 3.11
N ALA A 151 -14.26 11.71 2.97
CA ALA A 151 -15.12 11.45 4.13
C ALA A 151 -14.51 10.43 5.10
N SER A 152 -13.88 9.39 4.57
CA SER A 152 -13.24 8.36 5.40
C SER A 152 -11.98 8.88 6.11
N LEU A 153 -11.14 9.69 5.44
CA LEU A 153 -9.95 10.30 6.04
C LEU A 153 -10.35 11.31 7.12
N TYR A 154 -11.31 12.17 6.82
CA TYR A 154 -11.82 13.19 7.73
C TYR A 154 -12.38 12.57 9.01
N ASP A 155 -13.23 11.54 8.90
CA ASP A 155 -13.83 10.87 10.05
C ASP A 155 -12.78 10.09 10.87
N VAL A 156 -11.94 9.28 10.23
CA VAL A 156 -10.96 8.44 10.96
C VAL A 156 -9.90 9.27 11.66
N SER A 157 -9.46 10.39 11.07
CA SER A 157 -8.46 11.27 11.70
C SER A 157 -8.99 11.98 12.95
N ARG A 158 -10.29 12.12 13.10
CA ARG A 158 -10.93 12.68 14.32
C ARG A 158 -11.14 11.62 15.38
N LYS A 159 -11.45 10.39 14.96
CA LYS A 159 -11.63 9.26 15.89
C LYS A 159 -10.33 8.74 16.47
N TYR A 160 -9.24 8.86 15.70
CA TYR A 160 -7.92 8.30 16.03
C TYR A 160 -6.82 9.33 15.68
N PRO A 161 -6.81 10.51 16.32
CA PRO A 161 -5.89 11.60 15.94
C PRO A 161 -4.41 11.22 16.09
N GLU A 162 -4.07 10.33 17.01
CA GLU A 162 -2.72 9.85 17.29
C GLU A 162 -2.07 9.14 16.07
N TYR A 163 -2.86 8.52 15.20
CA TYR A 163 -2.37 7.85 13.98
C TYR A 163 -2.26 8.76 12.75
N PHE A 164 -2.87 9.96 12.81
CA PHE A 164 -2.99 10.86 11.66
C PHE A 164 -2.29 12.22 11.87
N SER A 165 -1.47 12.36 12.91
CA SER A 165 -0.87 13.65 13.29
C SER A 165 -1.94 14.73 13.56
N GLY A 166 -2.99 14.34 14.26
CA GLY A 166 -4.15 15.17 14.59
C GLY A 166 -5.31 15.08 13.58
N PRO A 167 -6.44 15.71 13.90
CA PRO A 167 -7.62 15.78 13.05
C PRO A 167 -7.31 16.51 11.73
N GLN A 168 -7.66 15.90 10.60
CA GLN A 168 -7.41 16.48 9.27
C GLN A 168 -8.56 17.41 8.84
N SER A 169 -8.22 18.58 8.27
CA SER A 169 -9.22 19.46 7.64
C SER A 169 -9.74 18.87 6.32
N ILE A 170 -10.91 19.32 5.86
CA ILE A 170 -11.47 18.94 4.55
C ILE A 170 -10.46 19.23 3.44
N ASN A 171 -9.88 20.46 3.43
CA ASN A 171 -8.90 20.85 2.42
C ASN A 171 -7.64 19.96 2.43
N ARG A 172 -7.20 19.54 3.61
CA ARG A 172 -6.06 18.61 3.72
C ARG A 172 -6.42 17.25 3.14
N CYS A 173 -7.61 16.72 3.41
CA CYS A 173 -8.06 15.45 2.83
C CYS A 173 -8.20 15.53 1.30
N ILE A 174 -8.75 16.63 0.76
CA ILE A 174 -8.83 16.90 -0.68
C ILE A 174 -7.41 16.93 -1.29
N TYR A 175 -6.51 17.70 -0.70
CA TYR A 175 -5.12 17.82 -1.17
C TYR A 175 -4.43 16.44 -1.23
N LEU A 176 -4.54 15.65 -0.18
CA LEU A 176 -3.92 14.31 -0.11
C LEU A 176 -4.47 13.40 -1.20
N TRP A 177 -5.79 13.37 -1.40
CA TRP A 177 -6.40 12.56 -2.45
C TRP A 177 -5.96 13.00 -3.85
N LYS A 178 -6.05 14.30 -4.17
CA LYS A 178 -5.62 14.86 -5.48
C LYS A 178 -4.14 14.60 -5.74
N LYS A 179 -3.28 14.80 -4.73
CA LYS A 179 -1.83 14.56 -4.85
C LYS A 179 -1.54 13.09 -5.19
N ASN A 180 -2.16 12.15 -4.46
CA ASN A 180 -1.94 10.72 -4.67
C ASN A 180 -2.51 10.25 -6.02
N LEU A 181 -3.67 10.77 -6.42
CA LEU A 181 -4.24 10.52 -7.74
C LEU A 181 -3.30 10.98 -8.87
N ARG A 182 -2.72 12.17 -8.74
CA ARG A 182 -1.75 12.71 -9.71
C ARG A 182 -0.49 11.85 -9.78
N ILE A 183 -0.01 11.31 -8.66
CA ILE A 183 1.14 10.40 -8.67
C ILE A 183 0.76 9.10 -9.40
N SER A 184 -0.36 8.46 -9.04
CA SER A 184 -0.80 7.24 -9.70
C SER A 184 -1.00 7.41 -11.22
N SER A 185 -1.44 8.59 -11.67
CA SER A 185 -1.67 8.86 -13.10
C SER A 185 -0.39 8.88 -13.95
N LYS A 186 0.78 9.07 -13.35
CA LYS A 186 2.08 9.02 -14.06
C LYS A 186 2.43 7.61 -14.55
N TYR A 187 1.79 6.60 -14.00
CA TYR A 187 2.05 5.19 -14.29
C TYR A 187 0.96 4.52 -15.12
N ILE A 188 0.03 5.30 -15.69
CA ILE A 188 -0.96 4.77 -16.65
C ILE A 188 -0.21 4.25 -17.88
N GLY A 189 -0.52 3.03 -18.32
CA GLY A 189 0.09 2.38 -19.48
C GLY A 189 1.50 1.82 -19.25
N LYS A 190 2.01 1.86 -18.02
CA LYS A 190 3.28 1.20 -17.67
C LYS A 190 3.04 -0.30 -17.42
N ASN A 191 3.92 -1.17 -17.97
CA ASN A 191 3.72 -2.63 -17.97
C ASN A 191 3.57 -3.26 -16.57
N ASN A 192 4.39 -2.84 -15.61
CA ASN A 192 4.37 -3.40 -14.24
C ASN A 192 3.42 -2.62 -13.31
N HIS A 193 2.42 -1.90 -13.86
CA HIS A 193 1.48 -1.11 -13.10
C HIS A 193 0.04 -1.46 -13.46
N VAL A 194 -0.77 -1.78 -12.46
CA VAL A 194 -2.21 -2.01 -12.63
C VAL A 194 -3.02 -1.06 -11.74
N HIS A 195 -4.08 -0.49 -12.30
CA HIS A 195 -4.96 0.44 -11.60
C HIS A 195 -6.28 -0.26 -11.24
N VAL A 196 -6.52 -0.47 -9.95
CA VAL A 196 -7.73 -1.08 -9.42
C VAL A 196 -8.67 0.01 -8.92
N LEU A 197 -9.77 0.22 -9.63
CA LEU A 197 -10.85 1.09 -9.20
C LEU A 197 -11.71 0.34 -8.17
N TYR A 198 -11.76 0.85 -6.95
CA TYR A 198 -12.50 0.24 -5.84
C TYR A 198 -13.95 -0.06 -6.21
N GLU A 199 -14.63 0.87 -6.87
CA GLU A 199 -16.03 0.73 -7.26
C GLU A 199 -16.24 -0.41 -8.27
N LYS A 200 -15.29 -0.60 -9.21
CA LYS A 200 -15.31 -1.72 -10.15
C LYS A 200 -15.01 -3.05 -9.44
N LEU A 201 -14.02 -3.06 -8.56
CA LEU A 201 -13.70 -4.25 -7.76
C LEU A 201 -14.90 -4.72 -6.94
N VAL A 202 -15.66 -3.78 -6.36
CA VAL A 202 -16.86 -4.12 -5.57
C VAL A 202 -18.00 -4.65 -6.44
N SER A 203 -18.17 -4.12 -7.67
CA SER A 203 -19.25 -4.52 -8.57
C SER A 203 -18.94 -5.75 -9.42
N ARG A 204 -17.67 -5.98 -9.75
CA ARG A 204 -17.18 -7.08 -10.60
C ARG A 204 -15.86 -7.63 -10.08
N PRO A 205 -15.86 -8.24 -8.88
CA PRO A 205 -14.61 -8.61 -8.21
C PRO A 205 -13.77 -9.58 -9.03
N GLU A 206 -14.36 -10.63 -9.60
CA GLU A 206 -13.64 -11.62 -10.39
C GLU A 206 -12.96 -11.01 -11.62
N GLU A 207 -13.68 -10.20 -12.40
CA GLU A 207 -13.13 -9.55 -13.59
C GLU A 207 -11.89 -8.72 -13.25
N ILE A 208 -11.98 -7.92 -12.19
CA ILE A 208 -10.89 -7.02 -11.77
C ILE A 208 -9.73 -7.81 -11.19
N LEU A 209 -9.98 -8.86 -10.42
CA LEU A 209 -8.93 -9.73 -9.89
C LEU A 209 -8.21 -10.48 -11.02
N ARG A 210 -8.91 -11.04 -12.01
CA ARG A 210 -8.27 -11.68 -13.17
C ARG A 210 -7.35 -10.74 -13.93
N LYS A 211 -7.78 -9.49 -14.19
CA LYS A 211 -6.93 -8.45 -14.80
C LYS A 211 -5.70 -8.14 -13.94
N THR A 212 -5.89 -8.02 -12.63
CA THR A 212 -4.80 -7.73 -11.69
C THR A 212 -3.80 -8.89 -11.64
N CYS A 213 -4.28 -10.12 -11.54
CA CYS A 213 -3.47 -11.34 -11.53
C CYS A 213 -2.63 -11.48 -12.80
N LYS A 214 -3.20 -11.15 -13.98
CA LYS A 214 -2.46 -11.19 -15.26
C LYS A 214 -1.23 -10.27 -15.24
N VAL A 215 -1.34 -9.06 -14.67
CA VAL A 215 -0.20 -8.13 -14.55
C VAL A 215 0.81 -8.61 -13.51
N ILE A 216 0.34 -9.22 -12.42
CA ILE A 216 1.22 -9.80 -11.38
C ILE A 216 1.96 -11.05 -11.91
N GLY A 217 1.42 -11.74 -12.90
CA GLY A 217 1.90 -13.07 -13.33
C GLY A 217 1.45 -14.16 -12.36
N LEU A 218 0.21 -14.07 -11.88
CA LEU A 218 -0.44 -14.97 -10.92
C LEU A 218 -1.73 -15.51 -11.54
N ASP A 219 -2.02 -16.79 -11.34
CA ASP A 219 -3.29 -17.36 -11.73
C ASP A 219 -4.41 -16.89 -10.79
N PHE A 220 -5.60 -16.68 -11.33
CA PHE A 220 -6.76 -16.36 -10.51
C PHE A 220 -7.23 -17.60 -9.74
N SER A 221 -7.46 -17.44 -8.43
CA SER A 221 -8.10 -18.44 -7.57
C SER A 221 -9.42 -17.91 -7.02
N THR A 222 -10.43 -18.77 -6.97
CA THR A 222 -11.73 -18.47 -6.35
C THR A 222 -11.62 -18.14 -4.85
N ASP A 223 -10.56 -18.60 -4.17
CA ASP A 223 -10.26 -18.25 -2.78
C ASP A 223 -10.09 -16.75 -2.57
N MET A 224 -9.67 -16.02 -3.62
CA MET A 224 -9.58 -14.56 -3.57
C MET A 224 -10.93 -13.87 -3.36
N LEU A 225 -12.04 -14.53 -3.70
CA LEU A 225 -13.38 -14.01 -3.45
C LEU A 225 -13.83 -14.28 -2.00
N ASN A 226 -13.21 -15.27 -1.32
CA ASN A 226 -13.49 -15.67 0.05
C ASN A 226 -12.47 -15.09 1.06
N TYR A 227 -12.15 -13.83 0.93
CA TYR A 227 -11.03 -13.13 1.58
C TYR A 227 -11.21 -12.80 3.07
N THR A 228 -12.36 -13.01 3.67
CA THR A 228 -12.69 -12.50 5.02
C THR A 228 -11.78 -13.03 6.12
N HIS A 229 -11.35 -14.29 6.05
CA HIS A 229 -10.40 -14.90 6.98
C HIS A 229 -8.99 -14.28 6.87
N LYS A 230 -8.55 -13.92 5.67
CA LYS A 230 -7.24 -13.24 5.46
C LYS A 230 -7.26 -11.77 5.86
N ALA A 231 -8.44 -11.13 5.82
CA ALA A 231 -8.57 -9.73 6.20
C ALA A 231 -8.18 -9.47 7.67
N GLN A 232 -8.29 -10.45 8.55
CA GLN A 232 -7.81 -10.38 9.94
C GLN A 232 -6.30 -10.60 10.02
N ALA A 233 -5.76 -11.59 9.31
CA ALA A 233 -4.36 -11.99 9.38
C ALA A 233 -3.39 -10.90 8.85
N VAL A 234 -3.80 -10.09 7.87
CA VAL A 234 -2.95 -9.03 7.28
C VAL A 234 -2.99 -7.70 8.05
N GLN A 235 -3.57 -7.67 9.25
CA GLN A 235 -3.70 -6.46 10.07
C GLN A 235 -2.99 -6.63 11.41
N LEU A 236 -2.37 -5.54 11.89
CA LEU A 236 -1.89 -5.50 13.26
C LEU A 236 -3.06 -5.35 14.24
N THR A 237 -2.98 -6.02 15.38
CA THR A 237 -3.99 -5.96 16.47
C THR A 237 -4.27 -4.54 16.97
N GLU A 238 -3.29 -3.64 16.88
CA GLU A 238 -3.40 -2.23 17.25
C GLU A 238 -4.27 -1.40 16.28
N GLU A 239 -4.54 -1.92 15.07
CA GLU A 239 -5.24 -1.17 14.01
C GLU A 239 -6.74 -1.47 13.96
N LYS A 240 -7.39 -1.48 15.14
CA LYS A 240 -8.84 -1.80 15.31
C LYS A 240 -9.78 -1.06 14.36
N TRP A 241 -9.43 0.17 13.92
CA TRP A 241 -10.24 0.92 12.92
C TRP A 241 -10.25 0.29 11.52
N LYS A 242 -9.32 -0.62 11.23
CA LYS A 242 -9.30 -1.36 9.96
C LYS A 242 -10.26 -2.56 9.98
N LEU A 243 -10.64 -3.07 11.14
CA LEU A 243 -11.57 -4.20 11.29
C LEU A 243 -12.96 -3.87 10.68
N SER A 244 -13.37 -2.61 10.68
CA SER A 244 -14.61 -2.19 10.00
C SER A 244 -14.60 -2.40 8.49
N ASN A 245 -13.43 -2.66 7.88
CA ASN A 245 -13.27 -2.91 6.44
C ASN A 245 -13.50 -4.37 6.06
N ILE A 246 -13.70 -5.27 7.04
CA ILE A 246 -13.99 -6.71 6.85
C ILE A 246 -15.45 -6.93 6.44
N LYS A 247 -16.30 -5.93 6.58
CA LYS A 247 -17.73 -6.03 6.21
C LYS A 247 -17.90 -6.25 4.70
N PRO A 248 -18.97 -6.97 4.30
CA PRO A 248 -19.28 -7.17 2.88
C PRO A 248 -19.24 -5.88 2.08
N LEU A 249 -18.89 -6.02 0.81
CA LEU A 249 -18.75 -4.94 -0.17
C LEU A 249 -20.05 -4.10 -0.22
N GLN A 250 -20.06 -2.94 0.45
CA GLN A 250 -21.23 -2.05 0.45
C GLN A 250 -20.89 -0.68 -0.16
N LYS A 251 -21.86 -0.15 -0.91
CA LYS A 251 -21.79 1.25 -1.37
C LYS A 251 -21.71 2.17 -0.15
N SER A 252 -20.66 2.99 -0.06
CA SER A 252 -20.46 3.89 1.06
C SER A 252 -21.50 5.02 1.07
N SER A 253 -22.21 5.19 2.17
CA SER A 253 -23.05 6.36 2.42
C SER A 253 -22.35 7.40 3.33
N LYS A 254 -21.07 7.18 3.65
CA LYS A 254 -20.31 7.94 4.65
C LYS A 254 -20.21 9.43 4.30
N PHE A 255 -20.05 9.76 3.02
CA PHE A 255 -19.97 11.14 2.54
C PHE A 255 -21.16 11.98 2.96
N LYS A 256 -22.38 11.45 2.79
CA LYS A 256 -23.62 12.14 3.20
C LYS A 256 -23.80 12.24 4.71
N LYS A 257 -23.24 11.28 5.47
CA LYS A 257 -23.34 11.24 6.94
C LYS A 257 -22.33 12.15 7.64
N VAL A 258 -21.15 12.34 7.05
CA VAL A 258 -20.03 13.07 7.66
C VAL A 258 -20.09 14.55 7.37
N PHE A 259 -20.60 14.93 6.19
CA PHE A 259 -20.58 16.33 5.72
C PHE A 259 -21.96 16.94 5.59
N THR A 260 -22.09 18.23 5.96
CA THR A 260 -23.27 19.04 5.69
C THR A 260 -23.48 19.23 4.19
N LYS A 261 -24.71 19.58 3.74
CA LYS A 261 -25.00 19.84 2.32
C LYS A 261 -24.04 20.89 1.70
N LYS A 262 -23.72 21.96 2.44
CA LYS A 262 -22.76 23.01 2.02
C LYS A 262 -21.35 22.44 1.82
N GLN A 263 -20.86 21.63 2.75
CA GLN A 263 -19.55 20.97 2.63
C GLN A 263 -19.52 19.96 1.48
N GLN A 264 -20.59 19.20 1.27
CA GLN A 264 -20.71 18.27 0.14
C GLN A 264 -20.64 19.01 -1.20
N ALA A 265 -21.36 20.14 -1.35
CA ALA A 265 -21.32 20.97 -2.54
C ALA A 265 -19.91 21.50 -2.80
N TYR A 266 -19.25 22.03 -1.76
CA TYR A 266 -17.86 22.50 -1.82
C TYR A 266 -16.90 21.40 -2.32
N ILE A 267 -16.92 20.21 -1.69
CA ILE A 267 -16.05 19.11 -2.04
C ILE A 267 -16.28 18.69 -3.50
N ARG A 268 -17.53 18.52 -3.94
CA ARG A 268 -17.84 18.17 -5.32
C ARG A 268 -17.38 19.21 -6.33
N HIS A 269 -17.55 20.50 -5.99
CA HIS A 269 -17.06 21.59 -6.84
C HIS A 269 -15.55 21.49 -7.07
N ILE A 270 -14.77 21.24 -6.01
CA ILE A 270 -13.30 21.13 -6.10
C ILE A 270 -12.88 19.87 -6.85
N LEU A 271 -13.65 18.77 -6.78
CA LEU A 271 -13.32 17.49 -7.43
C LEU A 271 -13.83 17.38 -8.87
N ARG A 272 -14.62 18.30 -9.37
CA ARG A 272 -15.34 18.20 -10.68
C ARG A 272 -14.46 17.79 -11.87
N ASN A 273 -13.18 18.22 -11.86
CA ASN A 273 -12.22 17.97 -12.94
C ASN A 273 -11.30 16.78 -12.67
N ASP A 274 -11.46 16.08 -11.54
CA ASP A 274 -10.59 14.97 -11.14
C ASP A 274 -11.32 13.62 -11.35
N SER A 275 -11.60 13.29 -12.61
CA SER A 275 -12.27 12.05 -12.97
C SER A 275 -11.34 10.83 -12.87
N LEU A 276 -11.88 9.71 -12.38
CA LEU A 276 -11.22 8.41 -12.42
C LEU A 276 -11.37 7.70 -13.77
N SER A 277 -12.11 8.26 -14.73
CA SER A 277 -12.38 7.63 -16.04
C SER A 277 -11.11 7.29 -16.82
N ARG A 278 -10.05 8.10 -16.68
CA ARG A 278 -8.74 7.87 -17.31
C ARG A 278 -8.02 6.59 -16.88
N PHE A 279 -8.46 5.96 -15.79
CA PHE A 279 -7.90 4.69 -15.28
C PHE A 279 -8.76 3.47 -15.67
N ASN A 280 -9.67 3.62 -16.62
CA ASN A 280 -10.61 2.58 -17.02
C ASN A 280 -10.06 1.59 -18.06
N ASN A 281 -8.79 1.69 -18.43
CA ASN A 281 -8.14 0.82 -19.42
C ASN A 281 -7.81 -0.55 -18.83
#